data_7ecda01b5ea7cc09220a494d585dc300
#
_entry.id   7ecda01b5ea7cc09220a494d585dc300
#
_cell.length_a   1.000
_cell.length_b   1.000
_cell.length_c   1.000
_cell.angle_alpha   90.00
_cell.angle_beta   90.00
_cell.angle_gamma   90.00
#
_symmetry.space_group_name_H-M   'P 1'
#
loop_
_entity.id
_entity.type
_entity.pdbx_description
1 polymer ?
#
loop_
_entity_poly.entity_id
_entity_poly.type
_entity_poly.pdbx_seq_one_letter_code
_entity_poly.pdbx_strand_id
1 'polypeptide(L)'
;MMKLSLLGSGLLLTALLLNGCGPSAAPDKAEESVFRYGTTAYGVAMENAGMDPHESYKGWSTLRYGVGETLFRFNEAMQPQPWLATGYEFLDDHTVQITLRDDVNFSSGARLTGAAVKACLEDLVKRHKRAADDLKLASITADGQTVTIKSQEKVPALINYLCDPYGCIIDMQ
;
A
#
# COMPACT_ATOMS: atom_id res chain seq x y z
N MET A 1 2.61 -68.84 65.62
CA MET A 1 3.45 -69.32 64.50
C MET A 1 3.45 -68.23 63.41
N MET A 2 4.68 -67.76 63.10
CA MET A 2 5.09 -67.11 61.87
C MET A 2 4.46 -65.72 61.55
N LYS A 3 5.24 -64.66 61.74
CA LYS A 3 6.27 -64.04 60.88
C LYS A 3 5.74 -63.65 59.49
N LEU A 4 5.72 -62.36 59.12
CA LEU A 4 6.79 -61.80 58.32
C LEU A 4 6.40 -60.38 57.91
N SER A 5 7.08 -59.37 58.27
CA SER A 5 7.89 -58.40 57.55
C SER A 5 7.61 -58.28 56.09
N LEU A 6 7.34 -57.04 55.69
CA LEU A 6 7.92 -56.45 54.48
C LEU A 6 7.89 -54.91 54.58
N LEU A 7 8.96 -54.45 54.82
CA LEU A 7 9.63 -53.22 54.52
C LEU A 7 9.54 -52.78 53.07
N GLY A 8 9.34 -51.53 52.87
CA GLY A 8 10.31 -50.67 52.18
C GLY A 8 10.34 -50.75 50.70
N SER A 9 9.82 -49.80 50.07
CA SER A 9 10.35 -49.20 48.82
C SER A 9 9.27 -48.35 48.18
N GLY A 10 9.31 -47.10 48.33
CA GLY A 10 8.32 -46.23 47.72
C GLY A 10 8.55 -44.75 48.02
N LEU A 11 9.75 -44.38 48.36
CA LEU A 11 10.02 -42.98 48.66
C LEU A 11 11.24 -42.46 47.87
N LEU A 12 11.20 -42.63 46.57
CA LEU A 12 12.29 -42.06 45.71
C LEU A 12 11.84 -41.72 44.30
N LEU A 13 10.64 -41.22 44.13
CA LEU A 13 10.19 -40.82 42.76
C LEU A 13 9.37 -39.52 42.73
N THR A 14 9.58 -38.61 43.69
CA THR A 14 8.81 -37.35 43.70
C THR A 14 9.68 -36.08 43.80
N ALA A 15 10.96 -36.17 43.50
CA ALA A 15 11.88 -35.03 43.60
C ALA A 15 12.40 -34.54 42.24
N LEU A 16 11.82 -34.90 41.10
CA LEU A 16 12.37 -34.51 39.79
C LEU A 16 11.42 -33.69 38.90
N LEU A 17 10.34 -33.13 39.43
CA LEU A 17 9.38 -32.37 38.61
C LEU A 17 9.20 -30.89 39.02
N LEU A 18 10.12 -30.31 39.78
CA LEU A 18 10.01 -28.92 40.24
C LEU A 18 11.14 -27.97 39.79
N ASN A 19 11.86 -28.30 38.72
CA ASN A 19 12.85 -27.41 38.15
C ASN A 19 12.51 -26.98 36.72
N GLY A 20 11.30 -26.46 36.48
CA GLY A 20 10.85 -26.04 35.15
C GLY A 20 10.17 -24.68 35.08
N CYS A 21 10.26 -23.86 36.11
CA CYS A 21 9.84 -22.44 36.02
C CYS A 21 10.97 -21.53 36.44
N GLY A 22 11.99 -21.41 35.61
CA GLY A 22 12.84 -20.23 35.65
C GLY A 22 12.00 -19.02 35.22
N PRO A 23 12.28 -17.81 35.77
CA PRO A 23 11.63 -16.61 35.26
C PRO A 23 11.97 -16.52 33.77
N SER A 24 10.93 -16.60 32.91
CA SER A 24 11.05 -16.25 31.49
C SER A 24 11.52 -14.80 31.47
N ALA A 25 12.77 -14.56 31.12
CA ALA A 25 13.23 -13.22 30.81
C ALA A 25 12.30 -12.66 29.74
N ALA A 26 11.59 -11.61 30.06
CA ALA A 26 10.82 -10.88 29.07
C ALA A 26 11.79 -10.52 27.91
N PRO A 27 11.39 -10.69 26.65
CA PRO A 27 12.24 -10.34 25.52
C PRO A 27 12.54 -8.84 25.60
N ASP A 28 13.80 -8.54 25.82
CA ASP A 28 14.36 -7.21 26.01
C ASP A 28 14.55 -6.55 24.63
N LYS A 29 13.52 -6.33 23.91
CA LYS A 29 13.27 -5.50 22.72
C LYS A 29 12.17 -6.16 21.93
N ALA A 30 11.13 -5.43 21.62
CA ALA A 30 10.22 -5.81 20.57
C ALA A 30 11.06 -6.04 19.30
N GLU A 31 11.24 -7.31 18.89
CA GLU A 31 11.81 -7.60 17.59
C GLU A 31 10.89 -6.92 16.56
N GLU A 32 11.49 -6.02 15.79
CA GLU A 32 10.80 -5.36 14.70
C GLU A 32 10.26 -6.47 13.78
N SER A 33 8.94 -6.61 13.73
CA SER A 33 8.32 -7.66 12.94
C SER A 33 8.52 -7.36 11.46
N VAL A 34 9.50 -8.03 10.85
CA VAL A 34 9.81 -7.86 9.42
C VAL A 34 9.00 -8.85 8.62
N PHE A 35 8.07 -8.34 7.81
CA PHE A 35 7.39 -9.13 6.79
C PHE A 35 8.26 -9.17 5.52
N ARG A 36 8.65 -10.38 5.09
CA ARG A 36 9.43 -10.58 3.86
C ARG A 36 8.54 -11.20 2.80
N TYR A 37 8.33 -10.46 1.72
CA TYR A 37 7.59 -10.95 0.56
C TYR A 37 8.54 -11.18 -0.62
N GLY A 38 8.50 -12.37 -1.19
CA GLY A 38 9.25 -12.72 -2.40
C GLY A 38 8.32 -12.98 -3.57
N THR A 39 8.66 -12.46 -4.72
CA THR A 39 7.95 -12.72 -5.97
C THR A 39 8.93 -13.21 -7.03
N THR A 40 8.47 -14.11 -7.90
CA THR A 40 9.19 -14.43 -9.12
C THR A 40 8.96 -13.32 -10.13
N ALA A 41 10.03 -12.63 -10.48
CA ALA A 41 9.98 -11.58 -11.49
C ALA A 41 9.51 -12.13 -12.84
N TYR A 42 8.62 -11.43 -13.49
CA TYR A 42 8.29 -11.71 -14.88
C TYR A 42 9.45 -11.27 -15.79
N GLY A 43 10.42 -12.18 -16.03
CA GLY A 43 11.49 -11.96 -16.98
C GLY A 43 12.65 -11.09 -16.52
N VAL A 44 13.67 -11.03 -17.33
CA VAL A 44 15.01 -10.42 -17.12
C VAL A 44 14.97 -8.90 -16.92
N ALA A 45 13.83 -8.26 -17.11
CA ALA A 45 13.69 -6.80 -17.05
C ALA A 45 13.63 -6.23 -15.62
N MET A 46 13.67 -7.07 -14.58
CA MET A 46 13.53 -6.61 -13.20
C MET A 46 14.86 -6.39 -12.44
N GLU A 47 15.99 -6.72 -13.03
CA GLU A 47 17.29 -6.48 -12.36
C GLU A 47 17.60 -5.02 -12.06
N ASN A 48 16.94 -4.08 -12.77
CA ASN A 48 17.05 -2.64 -12.54
C ASN A 48 15.70 -1.95 -12.31
N ALA A 49 14.70 -2.74 -11.95
CA ALA A 49 13.34 -2.25 -11.80
C ALA A 49 13.15 -1.63 -10.43
N GLY A 50 13.21 -0.31 -10.35
CA GLY A 50 12.75 0.45 -9.19
C GLY A 50 11.28 0.15 -8.86
N MET A 51 10.83 0.61 -7.69
CA MET A 51 9.44 0.49 -7.24
C MET A 51 8.54 1.62 -7.78
N ASP A 52 8.97 2.34 -8.83
CA ASP A 52 8.17 3.42 -9.43
C ASP A 52 6.88 2.83 -10.03
N PRO A 53 5.70 3.16 -9.47
CA PRO A 53 4.42 2.63 -9.93
C PRO A 53 4.06 3.08 -11.34
N HIS A 54 4.69 4.14 -11.83
CA HIS A 54 4.44 4.68 -13.16
C HIS A 54 5.26 3.99 -14.24
N GLU A 55 6.24 3.16 -13.88
CA GLU A 55 7.07 2.48 -14.86
C GLU A 55 6.55 1.09 -15.24
N SER A 56 5.79 0.99 -16.35
CA SER A 56 5.38 -0.28 -16.98
C SER A 56 4.63 -1.21 -16.01
N TYR A 57 4.86 -2.52 -16.10
CA TYR A 57 4.22 -3.53 -15.24
C TYR A 57 4.62 -3.48 -13.75
N LYS A 58 5.63 -2.72 -13.40
CA LYS A 58 6.09 -2.53 -12.01
C LYS A 58 5.04 -1.87 -11.14
N GLY A 59 4.26 -0.94 -11.71
CA GLY A 59 3.17 -0.28 -11.03
C GLY A 59 2.15 -1.25 -10.43
N TRP A 60 1.81 -2.29 -11.16
CA TRP A 60 0.91 -3.33 -10.66
C TRP A 60 1.48 -4.08 -9.46
N SER A 61 2.78 -4.35 -9.44
CA SER A 61 3.45 -4.98 -8.30
C SER A 61 3.42 -4.07 -7.08
N THR A 62 3.73 -2.78 -7.26
CA THR A 62 3.71 -1.78 -6.19
C THR A 62 2.33 -1.67 -5.53
N LEU A 63 1.26 -1.66 -6.35
CA LEU A 63 -0.12 -1.63 -5.84
C LEU A 63 -0.53 -2.93 -5.16
N ARG A 64 -0.22 -4.09 -5.78
CA ARG A 64 -0.59 -5.41 -5.24
C ARG A 64 0.07 -5.71 -3.89
N TYR A 65 1.24 -5.19 -3.65
CA TYR A 65 1.97 -5.40 -2.39
C TYR A 65 1.63 -4.35 -1.32
N GLY A 66 0.70 -3.44 -1.63
CA GLY A 66 0.27 -2.40 -0.69
C GLY A 66 1.34 -1.36 -0.40
N VAL A 67 2.32 -1.19 -1.30
CA VAL A 67 3.37 -0.16 -1.18
C VAL A 67 2.88 1.16 -1.71
N GLY A 68 2.13 1.14 -2.82
CA GLY A 68 1.55 2.32 -3.43
C GLY A 68 0.03 2.38 -3.26
N GLU A 69 -0.51 3.57 -3.19
CA GLU A 69 -1.94 3.83 -3.09
C GLU A 69 -2.41 4.75 -4.21
N THR A 70 -3.62 4.48 -4.72
CA THR A 70 -4.23 5.21 -5.83
C THR A 70 -5.26 6.22 -5.35
N LEU A 71 -5.62 7.19 -6.19
CA LEU A 71 -6.70 8.14 -5.87
C LEU A 71 -8.03 7.43 -5.65
N PHE A 72 -8.33 6.45 -6.48
CA PHE A 72 -9.50 5.57 -6.38
C PHE A 72 -9.05 4.12 -6.46
N ARG A 73 -9.92 3.18 -6.12
CA ARG A 73 -9.70 1.75 -6.30
C ARG A 73 -10.96 1.08 -6.82
N PHE A 74 -10.81 -0.06 -7.46
CA PHE A 74 -11.96 -0.88 -7.86
C PHE A 74 -12.53 -1.66 -6.67
N ASN A 75 -13.85 -1.70 -6.58
CA ASN A 75 -14.55 -2.65 -5.72
C ASN A 75 -14.67 -4.02 -6.41
N GLU A 76 -15.33 -5.00 -5.75
CA GLU A 76 -15.53 -6.34 -6.31
C GLU A 76 -16.34 -6.36 -7.61
N ALA A 77 -17.19 -5.35 -7.84
CA ALA A 77 -17.96 -5.17 -9.08
C ALA A 77 -17.19 -4.37 -10.14
N MET A 78 -15.89 -4.13 -9.97
CA MET A 78 -15.04 -3.33 -10.86
C MET A 78 -15.53 -1.89 -11.04
N GLN A 79 -16.16 -1.33 -10.02
CA GLN A 79 -16.57 0.07 -10.00
C GLN A 79 -15.59 0.90 -9.18
N PRO A 80 -15.19 2.09 -9.65
CA PRO A 80 -14.36 3.01 -8.88
C PRO A 80 -15.00 3.38 -7.54
N GLN A 81 -14.21 3.35 -6.49
CA GLN A 81 -14.58 3.86 -5.17
C GLN A 81 -13.47 4.71 -4.59
N PRO A 82 -13.77 5.63 -3.68
CA PRO A 82 -12.79 6.48 -3.00
C PRO A 82 -11.67 5.67 -2.33
N TRP A 83 -10.42 6.24 -2.34
CA TRP A 83 -9.27 5.70 -1.61
C TRP A 83 -8.41 6.82 -1.03
N LEU A 84 -7.43 7.40 -1.76
CA LEU A 84 -6.76 8.65 -1.37
C LEU A 84 -7.66 9.87 -1.59
N ALA A 85 -8.58 9.79 -2.55
CA ALA A 85 -9.66 10.75 -2.71
C ALA A 85 -10.87 10.35 -1.85
N THR A 86 -11.65 11.33 -1.44
CA THR A 86 -12.95 11.15 -0.78
C THR A 86 -14.11 11.09 -1.78
N GLY A 87 -13.90 11.63 -3.00
CA GLY A 87 -14.89 11.64 -4.07
C GLY A 87 -14.45 12.46 -5.25
N TYR A 88 -15.30 12.50 -6.24
CA TYR A 88 -15.14 13.32 -7.45
C TYR A 88 -16.47 13.81 -7.99
N GLU A 89 -16.41 14.89 -8.78
CA GLU A 89 -17.55 15.46 -9.50
C GLU A 89 -17.10 15.88 -10.89
N PHE A 90 -17.85 15.50 -11.93
CA PHE A 90 -17.66 16.03 -13.27
C PHE A 90 -18.32 17.41 -13.36
N LEU A 91 -17.53 18.45 -13.58
CA LEU A 91 -18.03 19.82 -13.78
C LEU A 91 -18.57 20.00 -15.20
N ASP A 92 -17.97 19.28 -16.15
CA ASP A 92 -18.40 19.18 -17.55
C ASP A 92 -17.82 17.89 -18.17
N ASP A 93 -18.02 17.68 -19.48
CA ASP A 93 -17.55 16.51 -20.23
C ASP A 93 -16.02 16.35 -20.25
N HIS A 94 -15.26 17.40 -19.94
CA HIS A 94 -13.80 17.46 -20.01
C HIS A 94 -13.13 17.72 -18.66
N THR A 95 -13.91 18.10 -17.66
CA THR A 95 -13.39 18.60 -16.39
C THR A 95 -13.93 17.80 -15.22
N VAL A 96 -13.05 17.23 -14.42
CA VAL A 96 -13.39 16.57 -13.16
C VAL A 96 -12.70 17.26 -11.99
N GLN A 97 -13.44 17.45 -10.93
CA GLN A 97 -12.93 17.89 -9.64
C GLN A 97 -12.85 16.70 -8.67
N ILE A 98 -11.71 16.54 -8.02
CA ILE A 98 -11.41 15.45 -7.09
C ILE A 98 -11.12 16.08 -5.73
N THR A 99 -11.76 15.58 -4.68
CA THR A 99 -11.48 15.95 -3.30
C THR A 99 -10.64 14.89 -2.63
N LEU A 100 -9.52 15.27 -2.03
CA LEU A 100 -8.59 14.39 -1.35
C LEU A 100 -8.92 14.24 0.14
N ARG A 101 -8.46 13.15 0.73
CA ARG A 101 -8.39 12.99 2.18
C ARG A 101 -7.39 14.00 2.75
N ASP A 102 -7.63 14.44 3.98
CA ASP A 102 -6.78 15.39 4.71
C ASP A 102 -5.97 14.75 5.85
N ASP A 103 -6.15 13.44 6.06
CA ASP A 103 -5.53 12.65 7.12
C ASP A 103 -4.40 11.75 6.63
N VAL A 104 -3.93 11.93 5.38
CA VAL A 104 -2.92 11.07 4.75
C VAL A 104 -1.56 11.76 4.71
N ASN A 105 -0.52 11.01 5.07
CA ASN A 105 0.88 11.40 4.88
C ASN A 105 1.61 10.36 4.04
N PHE A 106 2.57 10.80 3.24
CA PHE A 106 3.53 9.93 2.59
C PHE A 106 4.47 9.28 3.63
N SER A 107 5.15 8.22 3.24
CA SER A 107 6.18 7.59 4.08
C SER A 107 7.34 8.51 4.44
N SER A 108 7.56 9.57 3.67
CA SER A 108 8.51 10.66 3.98
C SER A 108 8.07 11.54 5.16
N GLY A 109 6.79 11.47 5.56
CA GLY A 109 6.15 12.36 6.52
C GLY A 109 5.49 13.59 5.90
N ALA A 110 5.70 13.87 4.61
CA ALA A 110 5.02 14.95 3.91
C ALA A 110 3.51 14.68 3.80
N ARG A 111 2.68 15.72 3.86
CA ARG A 111 1.22 15.55 3.73
C ARG A 111 0.81 15.36 2.28
N LEU A 112 -0.20 14.51 2.07
CA LEU A 112 -0.92 14.45 0.81
C LEU A 112 -1.68 15.76 0.60
N THR A 113 -1.41 16.43 -0.51
CA THR A 113 -2.09 17.68 -0.90
C THR A 113 -2.44 17.66 -2.38
N GLY A 114 -3.36 18.53 -2.80
CA GLY A 114 -3.65 18.71 -4.22
C GLY A 114 -2.43 19.08 -5.03
N ALA A 115 -1.51 19.87 -4.47
CA ALA A 115 -0.26 20.22 -5.13
C ALA A 115 0.65 19.00 -5.36
N ALA A 116 0.74 18.07 -4.40
CA ALA A 116 1.49 16.83 -4.54
C ALA A 116 0.87 15.92 -5.62
N VAL A 117 -0.46 15.76 -5.64
CA VAL A 117 -1.17 15.01 -6.68
C VAL A 117 -0.95 15.62 -8.05
N LYS A 118 -1.07 16.95 -8.17
CA LYS A 118 -0.79 17.68 -9.42
C LYS A 118 0.62 17.39 -9.92
N ALA A 119 1.63 17.56 -9.08
CA ALA A 119 3.04 17.36 -9.45
C ALA A 119 3.27 15.89 -9.91
N CYS A 120 2.70 14.92 -9.21
CA CYS A 120 2.80 13.50 -9.53
C CYS A 120 2.17 13.18 -10.91
N LEU A 121 0.95 13.64 -11.18
CA LEU A 121 0.26 13.37 -12.45
C LEU A 121 0.89 14.14 -13.64
N GLU A 122 1.39 15.34 -13.42
CA GLU A 122 2.14 16.10 -14.46
C GLU A 122 3.45 15.41 -14.83
N ASP A 123 4.17 14.86 -13.84
CA ASP A 123 5.38 14.09 -14.09
C ASP A 123 5.05 12.77 -14.81
N LEU A 124 3.99 12.07 -14.41
CA LEU A 124 3.52 10.86 -15.07
C LEU A 124 3.35 11.08 -16.59
N VAL A 125 2.52 12.06 -16.98
CA VAL A 125 2.25 12.29 -18.42
C VAL A 125 3.45 12.83 -19.18
N LYS A 126 4.37 13.50 -18.50
CA LYS A 126 5.63 13.97 -19.11
C LYS A 126 6.57 12.80 -19.42
N ARG A 127 6.63 11.79 -18.57
CA ARG A 127 7.54 10.65 -18.71
C ARG A 127 6.95 9.50 -19.53
N HIS A 128 5.64 9.31 -19.48
CA HIS A 128 4.95 8.17 -20.07
C HIS A 128 3.99 8.57 -21.19
N LYS A 129 4.45 8.33 -22.43
CA LYS A 129 3.64 8.63 -23.61
C LYS A 129 2.26 7.97 -23.56
N ARG A 130 2.16 6.70 -23.15
CA ARG A 130 0.88 6.01 -23.06
C ARG A 130 -0.06 6.67 -22.05
N ALA A 131 0.45 7.06 -20.87
CA ALA A 131 -0.37 7.78 -19.89
C ALA A 131 -0.84 9.13 -20.43
N ALA A 132 0.01 9.84 -21.17
CA ALA A 132 -0.37 11.09 -21.84
C ALA A 132 -1.48 10.86 -22.88
N ASP A 133 -1.36 9.79 -23.68
CA ASP A 133 -2.34 9.43 -24.70
C ASP A 133 -3.68 8.96 -24.10
N ASP A 134 -3.66 8.26 -22.96
CA ASP A 134 -4.85 7.75 -22.27
C ASP A 134 -5.57 8.84 -21.46
N LEU A 135 -4.83 9.67 -20.71
CA LEU A 135 -5.41 10.70 -19.85
C LEU A 135 -5.71 12.01 -20.56
N LYS A 136 -5.01 12.30 -21.64
CA LYS A 136 -5.17 13.50 -22.50
C LYS A 136 -5.27 14.79 -21.70
N LEU A 137 -4.39 14.94 -20.73
CA LEU A 137 -4.41 16.09 -19.83
C LEU A 137 -4.19 17.41 -20.58
N ALA A 138 -5.09 18.36 -20.40
CA ALA A 138 -4.91 19.74 -20.84
C ALA A 138 -4.32 20.60 -19.72
N SER A 139 -4.83 20.45 -18.51
CA SER A 139 -4.31 21.15 -17.33
C SER A 139 -4.73 20.45 -16.05
N ILE A 140 -3.93 20.64 -15.00
CA ILE A 140 -4.27 20.28 -13.63
C ILE A 140 -4.10 21.51 -12.75
N THR A 141 -5.12 21.83 -11.97
CA THR A 141 -5.04 22.86 -10.93
C THR A 141 -5.31 22.25 -9.57
N ALA A 142 -4.73 22.86 -8.54
CA ALA A 142 -4.90 22.39 -7.16
C ALA A 142 -5.16 23.57 -6.24
N ASP A 143 -6.10 23.40 -5.31
CA ASP A 143 -6.40 24.32 -4.23
C ASP A 143 -6.64 23.51 -2.96
N GLY A 144 -5.70 23.59 -2.01
CA GLY A 144 -5.72 22.77 -0.79
C GLY A 144 -5.81 21.28 -1.11
N GLN A 145 -6.91 20.65 -0.70
CA GLN A 145 -7.23 19.23 -0.93
C GLN A 145 -8.07 18.99 -2.20
N THR A 146 -8.30 20.00 -3.00
CA THR A 146 -9.07 19.90 -4.24
C THR A 146 -8.13 19.90 -5.44
N VAL A 147 -8.32 18.95 -6.33
CA VAL A 147 -7.60 18.82 -7.61
C VAL A 147 -8.63 18.88 -8.74
N THR A 148 -8.42 19.79 -9.68
CA THR A 148 -9.26 19.87 -10.88
C THR A 148 -8.44 19.46 -12.10
N ILE A 149 -8.87 18.40 -12.75
CA ILE A 149 -8.25 17.85 -13.96
C ILE A 149 -9.11 18.23 -15.15
N LYS A 150 -8.50 18.88 -16.12
CA LYS A 150 -9.11 19.16 -17.42
C LYS A 150 -8.41 18.35 -18.49
N SER A 151 -9.17 17.59 -19.28
CA SER A 151 -8.69 16.83 -20.45
C SER A 151 -8.92 17.59 -21.75
N GLN A 152 -8.10 17.31 -22.78
CA GLN A 152 -8.21 17.92 -24.12
C GLN A 152 -9.50 17.51 -24.83
N GLU A 153 -9.98 16.30 -24.53
CA GLU A 153 -11.23 15.74 -25.03
C GLU A 153 -11.91 14.94 -23.92
N LYS A 154 -13.15 14.50 -24.15
CA LYS A 154 -13.88 13.65 -23.20
C LYS A 154 -13.13 12.33 -23.00
N VAL A 155 -12.78 12.01 -21.75
CA VAL A 155 -12.17 10.75 -21.35
C VAL A 155 -13.11 9.99 -20.41
N PRO A 156 -14.02 9.16 -20.96
CA PRO A 156 -15.04 8.46 -20.15
C PRO A 156 -14.43 7.55 -19.07
N ALA A 157 -13.24 7.03 -19.32
CA ALA A 157 -12.54 6.11 -18.40
C ALA A 157 -11.58 6.82 -17.44
N LEU A 158 -11.59 8.16 -17.36
CA LEU A 158 -10.61 8.91 -16.56
C LEU A 158 -10.51 8.42 -15.11
N ILE A 159 -11.64 8.25 -14.43
CA ILE A 159 -11.67 7.78 -13.05
C ILE A 159 -11.18 6.32 -12.95
N ASN A 160 -11.47 5.48 -13.94
CA ASN A 160 -10.98 4.10 -13.98
C ASN A 160 -9.44 4.07 -14.09
N TYR A 161 -8.86 4.93 -14.94
CA TYR A 161 -7.40 5.08 -15.01
C TYR A 161 -6.77 5.51 -13.69
N LEU A 162 -7.49 6.28 -12.88
CA LEU A 162 -7.03 6.72 -11.55
C LEU A 162 -7.23 5.64 -10.45
N CYS A 163 -7.83 4.49 -10.78
CA CYS A 163 -7.83 3.28 -9.95
C CYS A 163 -6.61 2.38 -10.19
N ASP A 164 -5.93 2.57 -11.31
CA ASP A 164 -4.80 1.80 -11.80
C ASP A 164 -3.46 2.50 -11.48
N PRO A 165 -2.30 1.97 -11.89
CA PRO A 165 -1.00 2.58 -11.61
C PRO A 165 -0.88 4.07 -11.95
N TYR A 166 -1.61 4.58 -12.94
CA TYR A 166 -1.64 6.03 -13.23
C TYR A 166 -2.18 6.87 -12.07
N GLY A 167 -3.10 6.32 -11.30
CA GLY A 167 -3.65 7.00 -10.12
C GLY A 167 -2.83 6.81 -8.85
N CYS A 168 -1.72 6.07 -8.90
CA CYS A 168 -0.83 5.91 -7.76
C CYS A 168 -0.08 7.21 -7.50
N ILE A 169 -0.19 7.72 -6.28
CA ILE A 169 0.42 8.99 -5.92
C ILE A 169 1.69 8.75 -5.11
N ILE A 170 2.80 9.26 -5.62
CA ILE A 170 4.12 9.18 -4.99
C ILE A 170 4.59 10.56 -4.57
N ASP A 171 5.43 10.59 -3.54
CA ASP A 171 6.10 11.83 -3.12
C ASP A 171 7.15 12.22 -4.16
N MET A 172 7.03 13.43 -4.69
CA MET A 172 7.91 13.95 -5.73
C MET A 172 9.03 14.86 -5.17
N GLN A 173 9.18 14.88 -3.83
CA GLN A 173 10.22 15.68 -3.15
C GLN A 173 11.54 14.94 -3.01
#